data_e4863f7978bf7e76ad85200203088ffa
#
_entry.id   e4863f7978bf7e76ad85200203088ffa
#
_cell.length_a   1.000
_cell.length_b   1.000
_cell.length_c   1.000
_cell.angle_alpha   90.00
_cell.angle_beta   90.00
_cell.angle_gamma   90.00
#
_symmetry.space_group_name_H-M   'P 1'
#
loop_
_entity.id
_entity.type
_entity.pdbx_description
1 polymer ?
#
loop_
_entity_poly.entity_id
_entity_poly.type
_entity_poly.pdbx_seq_one_letter_code
_entity_poly.pdbx_strand_id
1 'polypeptide(L)'
;MTKILPEEFIQQTQELMGEEMFAQLADAICHSEPPTSIRLNQFKVPRGTHLADNSSTDAEAEVKAQNESGETAASVVPWCPDYGRYLTERPNFTFDPLFHAGLYYAQEASSMFVDLVVKQLIHEPVVMLDLCAAPGGKSTAVRNVLPDGSLLVSNEPMRTRAQILAENMQKFGHPDVIVTNNYPKDFQKAGVLFDVILADVPCSGEGMFRKDDGAISEWSIDNVNNCSSLQRSIIEDIWPCLKPGGLLIYSTCTFNKLEDELNAAHIIYMKGAEPVELDIDEAWGITGNLTHHSFPVYRFLPGKTRGEGLFLTVMRKNEDAETLDIKSDRYNKNRKKIKGKSRGNSPYLHIPQDWIKHPESYQGARIGDHLYAIPQTWSNIFDSASPNLKVLHAGIEIGTIKASLIPAQSLALSIDLSRQTFPQVELNYADALRYLRKEAVNLPEDTPRGYVLVTYRGIPLGWEKNIGNRANNLYPQEWKIKSSHVPETDKPVITW
;
A
#
# COMPACT_ATOMS: atom_id res chain seq x y z
N MET A 1 -16.10 -2.27 27.83
CA MET A 1 -16.57 -3.65 28.12
C MET A 1 -15.39 -4.56 28.03
N THR A 2 -15.22 -5.53 28.95
CA THR A 2 -14.15 -6.52 28.84
C THR A 2 -14.47 -7.43 27.67
N LYS A 3 -13.54 -7.60 26.72
CA LYS A 3 -13.71 -8.51 25.58
C LYS A 3 -13.68 -9.95 26.09
N ILE A 4 -14.52 -10.80 25.51
CA ILE A 4 -14.57 -12.23 25.82
C ILE A 4 -14.05 -12.96 24.60
N LEU A 5 -12.89 -13.61 24.76
CA LEU A 5 -12.28 -14.42 23.68
C LEU A 5 -13.00 -15.76 23.55
N PRO A 6 -13.13 -16.32 22.32
CA PRO A 6 -13.72 -17.64 22.12
C PRO A 6 -12.95 -18.75 22.83
N GLU A 7 -13.64 -19.70 23.44
CA GLU A 7 -13.01 -20.76 24.23
C GLU A 7 -12.03 -21.61 23.39
N GLU A 8 -12.42 -21.94 22.17
CA GLU A 8 -11.58 -22.68 21.23
C GLU A 8 -10.32 -21.89 20.79
N PHE A 9 -10.43 -20.53 20.67
CA PHE A 9 -9.25 -19.68 20.44
C PHE A 9 -8.31 -19.74 21.63
N ILE A 10 -8.83 -19.64 22.87
CA ILE A 10 -8.05 -19.72 24.10
C ILE A 10 -7.28 -21.06 24.11
N GLN A 11 -7.99 -22.17 23.91
CA GLN A 11 -7.40 -23.49 23.97
C GLN A 11 -6.28 -23.67 22.94
N GLN A 12 -6.54 -23.41 21.66
CA GLN A 12 -5.55 -23.63 20.60
C GLN A 12 -4.33 -22.73 20.72
N THR A 13 -4.53 -21.47 21.18
CA THR A 13 -3.44 -20.51 21.30
C THR A 13 -2.59 -20.81 22.52
N GLN A 14 -3.21 -21.24 23.62
CA GLN A 14 -2.50 -21.70 24.83
C GLN A 14 -1.68 -22.97 24.58
N GLU A 15 -2.21 -23.92 23.82
CA GLU A 15 -1.47 -25.12 23.40
C GLU A 15 -0.24 -24.76 22.53
N LEU A 16 -0.34 -23.72 21.69
CA LEU A 16 0.74 -23.31 20.81
C LEU A 16 1.82 -22.49 21.51
N MET A 17 1.42 -21.53 22.36
CA MET A 17 2.30 -20.51 22.93
C MET A 17 2.73 -20.82 24.38
N GLY A 18 2.02 -21.71 25.07
CA GLY A 18 2.13 -21.89 26.52
C GLY A 18 1.36 -20.84 27.30
N GLU A 19 1.18 -21.08 28.60
CA GLU A 19 0.33 -20.26 29.48
C GLU A 19 0.80 -18.81 29.60
N GLU A 20 2.12 -18.60 29.78
CA GLU A 20 2.69 -17.27 30.06
C GLU A 20 2.55 -16.33 28.84
N MET A 21 2.95 -16.79 27.65
CA MET A 21 2.88 -15.99 26.42
C MET A 21 1.43 -15.74 26.02
N PHE A 22 0.54 -16.73 26.19
CA PHE A 22 -0.88 -16.57 25.95
C PHE A 22 -1.49 -15.54 26.91
N ALA A 23 -1.17 -15.59 28.20
CA ALA A 23 -1.69 -14.62 29.19
C ALA A 23 -1.30 -13.18 28.83
N GLN A 24 -0.05 -12.96 28.37
CA GLN A 24 0.42 -11.66 27.89
C GLN A 24 -0.35 -11.19 26.64
N LEU A 25 -0.56 -12.08 25.67
CA LEU A 25 -1.34 -11.80 24.45
C LEU A 25 -2.80 -11.47 24.79
N ALA A 26 -3.44 -12.29 25.62
CA ALA A 26 -4.84 -12.12 26.00
C ALA A 26 -5.08 -10.82 26.77
N ASP A 27 -4.17 -10.48 27.71
CA ASP A 27 -4.21 -9.20 28.43
C ASP A 27 -4.10 -8.02 27.45
N ALA A 28 -3.17 -8.07 26.52
CA ALA A 28 -3.00 -7.03 25.51
C ALA A 28 -4.23 -6.88 24.59
N ILE A 29 -4.85 -7.98 24.18
CA ILE A 29 -6.08 -7.93 23.36
C ILE A 29 -7.24 -7.35 24.14
N CYS A 30 -7.42 -7.73 25.41
CA CYS A 30 -8.60 -7.39 26.19
C CYS A 30 -8.52 -6.04 26.90
N HIS A 31 -7.32 -5.59 27.28
CA HIS A 31 -7.15 -4.46 28.21
C HIS A 31 -6.22 -3.35 27.72
N SER A 32 -5.53 -3.50 26.56
CA SER A 32 -4.68 -2.44 26.05
C SER A 32 -5.22 -1.79 24.78
N GLU A 33 -4.97 -0.48 24.64
CA GLU A 33 -5.27 0.24 23.40
C GLU A 33 -4.24 -0.07 22.30
N PRO A 34 -4.69 -0.21 21.04
CA PRO A 34 -3.77 -0.41 19.92
C PRO A 34 -2.87 0.82 19.71
N PRO A 35 -1.57 0.65 19.48
CA PRO A 35 -0.70 1.77 19.15
C PRO A 35 -1.14 2.42 17.83
N THR A 36 -1.09 3.74 17.79
CA THR A 36 -1.30 4.48 16.54
C THR A 36 0.05 4.73 15.89
N SER A 37 0.15 4.46 14.60
CA SER A 37 1.37 4.72 13.84
C SER A 37 1.09 5.18 12.42
N ILE A 38 2.04 5.89 11.84
CA ILE A 38 2.05 6.35 10.47
C ILE A 38 3.34 5.95 9.77
N ARG A 39 3.29 5.89 8.45
CA ARG A 39 4.50 5.74 7.61
C ARG A 39 4.58 6.90 6.64
N LEU A 40 5.70 7.59 6.65
CA LEU A 40 6.01 8.73 5.77
C LEU A 40 6.21 8.25 4.31
N ASN A 41 5.79 9.07 3.35
CA ASN A 41 6.05 8.86 1.94
C ASN A 41 7.33 9.63 1.54
N GLN A 42 8.46 8.91 1.40
CA GLN A 42 9.76 9.53 1.12
C GLN A 42 9.79 10.42 -0.15
N PHE A 43 8.92 10.13 -1.11
CA PHE A 43 8.88 10.85 -2.38
C PHE A 43 8.14 12.21 -2.31
N LYS A 44 7.37 12.41 -1.23
CA LYS A 44 6.51 13.60 -1.08
C LYS A 44 6.82 14.44 0.14
N VAL A 45 7.35 13.85 1.21
CA VAL A 45 7.66 14.61 2.43
C VAL A 45 8.80 15.60 2.18
N PRO A 46 8.64 16.88 2.57
CA PRO A 46 9.73 17.85 2.54
C PRO A 46 10.91 17.41 3.41
N ARG A 47 12.10 17.94 3.12
CA ARG A 47 13.26 17.73 3.99
C ARG A 47 13.00 18.33 5.37
N GLY A 48 13.41 17.62 6.41
CA GLY A 48 13.20 18.04 7.79
C GLY A 48 11.80 17.75 8.33
N THR A 49 10.98 16.97 7.61
CA THR A 49 9.67 16.54 8.11
C THR A 49 9.80 15.74 9.40
N HIS A 50 9.03 16.12 10.41
CA HIS A 50 8.96 15.47 11.72
C HIS A 50 7.51 15.44 12.21
N LEU A 51 7.23 14.70 13.29
CA LEU A 51 5.91 14.72 13.93
C LEU A 51 5.65 16.13 14.48
N ALA A 52 4.41 16.61 14.29
CA ALA A 52 3.99 17.87 14.90
C ALA A 52 3.94 17.69 16.42
N ASP A 53 4.52 18.66 17.14
CA ASP A 53 4.52 18.65 18.60
C ASP A 53 3.13 19.12 19.10
N ASN A 54 2.24 18.16 19.36
CA ASN A 54 0.90 18.42 19.86
C ASN A 54 0.83 18.43 21.41
N SER A 55 1.97 18.34 22.08
CA SER A 55 2.03 18.35 23.55
C SER A 55 1.91 19.79 24.07
N SER A 56 0.68 20.26 24.25
CA SER A 56 0.40 21.34 25.20
C SER A 56 0.14 20.71 26.57
N THR A 57 1.16 20.35 27.31
CA THR A 57 1.15 20.30 28.79
C THR A 57 2.53 19.97 29.33
N ASP A 58 2.97 20.80 30.26
CA ASP A 58 4.15 20.67 31.10
C ASP A 58 4.25 19.26 31.72
N ALA A 59 5.09 18.42 31.18
CA ALA A 59 5.64 17.27 31.87
C ALA A 59 7.12 17.19 31.49
N GLU A 60 7.98 17.44 32.47
CA GLU A 60 9.41 17.22 32.40
C GLU A 60 9.68 15.77 31.91
N ALA A 61 9.85 15.62 30.59
CA ALA A 61 10.19 14.34 30.01
C ALA A 61 11.70 14.16 30.10
N GLU A 62 12.12 13.08 30.73
CA GLU A 62 13.49 12.57 30.73
C GLU A 62 14.15 12.74 29.36
N VAL A 63 15.31 13.38 29.35
CA VAL A 63 16.16 13.58 28.16
C VAL A 63 16.59 12.20 27.66
N LYS A 64 15.81 11.61 26.78
CA LYS A 64 16.21 10.44 26.00
C LYS A 64 16.90 10.90 24.73
N ALA A 65 17.90 10.13 24.30
CA ALA A 65 18.69 10.43 23.12
C ALA A 65 17.79 10.85 21.94
N GLN A 66 17.95 12.08 21.48
CA GLN A 66 17.31 12.60 20.28
C GLN A 66 18.19 12.27 19.08
N ASN A 67 17.56 11.87 17.98
CA ASN A 67 18.23 11.77 16.69
C ASN A 67 18.41 13.19 16.09
N GLU A 68 19.08 13.31 14.95
CA GLU A 68 19.35 14.60 14.28
C GLU A 68 18.08 15.39 13.91
N SER A 69 16.91 14.75 13.84
CA SER A 69 15.59 15.36 13.60
C SER A 69 14.88 15.83 14.88
N GLY A 70 15.44 15.61 16.06
CA GLY A 70 14.83 15.99 17.34
C GLY A 70 13.77 15.01 17.87
N GLU A 71 13.54 13.86 17.18
CA GLU A 71 12.58 12.84 17.60
C GLU A 71 13.17 11.92 18.67
N THR A 72 12.33 11.48 19.60
CA THR A 72 12.74 10.49 20.61
C THR A 72 12.77 9.09 19.99
N ALA A 73 13.70 8.25 20.42
CA ALA A 73 13.78 6.85 19.98
C ALA A 73 12.46 6.07 20.19
N ALA A 74 11.65 6.47 21.17
CA ALA A 74 10.35 5.86 21.46
C ALA A 74 9.26 6.16 20.41
N SER A 75 9.45 7.15 19.54
CA SER A 75 8.50 7.47 18.46
C SER A 75 8.79 6.75 17.14
N VAL A 76 9.95 6.13 17.00
CA VAL A 76 10.37 5.45 15.77
C VAL A 76 9.92 3.98 15.79
N VAL A 77 9.40 3.48 14.66
CA VAL A 77 9.12 2.06 14.48
C VAL A 77 10.44 1.32 14.20
N PRO A 78 10.88 0.40 15.08
CA PRO A 78 12.25 -0.13 15.03
C PRO A 78 12.63 -0.83 13.72
N TRP A 79 11.70 -1.52 13.09
CA TRP A 79 11.91 -2.25 11.82
C TRP A 79 11.59 -1.41 10.57
N CYS A 80 11.20 -0.14 10.75
CA CYS A 80 11.00 0.85 9.68
C CYS A 80 11.49 2.23 10.15
N PRO A 81 12.78 2.36 10.55
CA PRO A 81 13.28 3.55 11.26
C PRO A 81 13.25 4.83 10.42
N ASP A 82 13.40 4.72 9.11
CA ASP A 82 13.45 5.90 8.24
C ASP A 82 12.07 6.56 8.11
N TYR A 83 10.99 5.77 8.06
CA TYR A 83 9.66 6.27 7.68
C TYR A 83 8.56 5.96 8.68
N GLY A 84 8.70 4.95 9.53
CA GLY A 84 7.70 4.54 10.50
C GLY A 84 7.74 5.38 11.78
N ARG A 85 6.58 5.92 12.20
CA ARG A 85 6.46 6.74 13.43
C ARG A 85 5.26 6.30 14.24
N TYR A 86 5.47 6.11 15.55
CA TYR A 86 4.39 5.99 16.52
C TYR A 86 3.89 7.38 16.92
N LEU A 87 2.58 7.50 17.06
CA LEU A 87 1.94 8.70 17.57
C LEU A 87 1.57 8.52 19.05
N THR A 88 1.58 9.62 19.81
CA THR A 88 1.19 9.63 21.23
C THR A 88 -0.34 9.46 21.39
N GLU A 89 -1.10 10.00 20.44
CA GLU A 89 -2.56 9.89 20.38
C GLU A 89 -3.02 9.62 18.94
N ARG A 90 -4.26 9.16 18.80
CA ARG A 90 -4.85 8.94 17.47
C ARG A 90 -5.52 10.21 16.95
N PRO A 91 -4.93 10.87 15.94
CA PRO A 91 -5.54 12.05 15.33
C PRO A 91 -6.73 11.67 14.45
N ASN A 92 -7.54 12.66 14.11
CA ASN A 92 -8.58 12.47 13.12
C ASN A 92 -7.98 12.65 11.69
N PHE A 93 -7.38 11.60 11.18
CA PHE A 93 -6.72 11.58 9.85
C PHE A 93 -7.63 12.07 8.71
N THR A 94 -8.96 11.90 8.84
CA THR A 94 -9.92 12.32 7.82
C THR A 94 -9.86 13.82 7.55
N PHE A 95 -9.51 14.62 8.55
CA PHE A 95 -9.47 16.08 8.44
C PHE A 95 -8.04 16.63 8.31
N ASP A 96 -7.05 15.79 8.05
CA ASP A 96 -5.71 16.25 7.70
C ASP A 96 -5.56 16.30 6.17
N PRO A 97 -5.44 17.50 5.54
CA PRO A 97 -5.25 17.60 4.10
C PRO A 97 -3.97 16.91 3.60
N LEU A 98 -2.93 16.82 4.42
CA LEU A 98 -1.67 16.16 4.07
C LEU A 98 -1.82 14.64 3.94
N PHE A 99 -2.74 14.03 4.72
CA PHE A 99 -3.12 12.64 4.55
C PHE A 99 -3.75 12.38 3.16
N HIS A 100 -4.66 13.27 2.74
CA HIS A 100 -5.29 13.19 1.41
C HIS A 100 -4.33 13.48 0.26
N ALA A 101 -3.30 14.29 0.51
CA ALA A 101 -2.22 14.54 -0.43
C ALA A 101 -1.21 13.37 -0.52
N GLY A 102 -1.30 12.38 0.39
CA GLY A 102 -0.47 11.19 0.39
C GLY A 102 0.96 11.40 0.90
N LEU A 103 1.17 12.35 1.83
CA LEU A 103 2.47 12.56 2.48
C LEU A 103 2.81 11.45 3.46
N TYR A 104 1.79 10.82 4.02
CA TYR A 104 1.94 9.68 4.90
C TYR A 104 0.72 8.74 4.79
N TYR A 105 0.90 7.54 5.28
CA TYR A 105 -0.14 6.51 5.39
C TYR A 105 -0.34 6.14 6.86
N ALA A 106 -1.59 6.13 7.35
CA ALA A 106 -1.91 5.59 8.67
C ALA A 106 -1.81 4.06 8.60
N GLN A 107 -0.73 3.51 9.11
CA GLN A 107 -0.40 2.09 8.98
C GLN A 107 -0.07 1.50 10.36
N GLU A 108 -0.54 0.30 10.58
CA GLU A 108 -0.17 -0.53 11.72
C GLU A 108 1.32 -0.88 11.66
N ALA A 109 2.01 -0.77 12.80
CA ALA A 109 3.46 -0.83 12.84
C ALA A 109 4.05 -2.18 12.40
N SER A 110 3.46 -3.32 12.82
CA SER A 110 3.96 -4.65 12.43
C SER A 110 3.91 -4.84 10.91
N SER A 111 2.87 -4.30 10.26
CA SER A 111 2.73 -4.35 8.80
C SER A 111 3.81 -3.57 8.04
N MET A 112 4.55 -2.68 8.71
CA MET A 112 5.70 -1.97 8.13
C MET A 112 6.95 -2.87 8.04
N PHE A 113 6.93 -4.07 8.64
CA PHE A 113 8.05 -5.02 8.59
C PHE A 113 8.44 -5.43 7.15
N VAL A 114 7.51 -5.32 6.21
CA VAL A 114 7.80 -5.52 4.77
C VAL A 114 8.85 -4.54 4.22
N ASP A 115 9.03 -3.36 4.85
CA ASP A 115 10.10 -2.40 4.53
C ASP A 115 11.48 -3.02 4.77
N LEU A 116 11.67 -3.64 5.92
CA LEU A 116 12.90 -4.35 6.27
C LEU A 116 13.18 -5.51 5.30
N VAL A 117 12.15 -6.31 4.99
CA VAL A 117 12.28 -7.44 4.05
C VAL A 117 12.81 -6.98 2.71
N VAL A 118 12.20 -5.90 2.15
CA VAL A 118 12.64 -5.35 0.87
C VAL A 118 14.06 -4.82 0.95
N LYS A 119 14.41 -4.05 1.97
CA LYS A 119 15.76 -3.48 2.14
C LYS A 119 16.85 -4.54 2.29
N GLN A 120 16.54 -5.66 2.94
CA GLN A 120 17.54 -6.71 3.14
C GLN A 120 17.71 -7.63 1.92
N LEU A 121 16.67 -7.83 1.13
CA LEU A 121 16.67 -8.90 0.13
C LEU A 121 16.59 -8.41 -1.32
N ILE A 122 16.24 -7.14 -1.57
CA ILE A 122 16.00 -6.62 -2.92
C ILE A 122 16.89 -5.41 -3.17
N HIS A 123 17.98 -5.62 -3.92
CA HIS A 123 18.99 -4.59 -4.19
C HIS A 123 19.00 -4.12 -5.64
N GLU A 124 18.37 -4.87 -6.54
CA GLU A 124 18.28 -4.59 -7.97
C GLU A 124 16.81 -4.38 -8.37
N PRO A 125 16.55 -3.67 -9.49
CA PRO A 125 15.18 -3.49 -9.98
C PRO A 125 14.44 -4.81 -10.22
N VAL A 126 13.22 -4.91 -9.72
CA VAL A 126 12.39 -6.12 -9.79
C VAL A 126 10.99 -5.82 -10.31
N VAL A 127 10.32 -6.84 -10.80
CA VAL A 127 8.87 -6.88 -11.01
C VAL A 127 8.25 -7.58 -9.82
N MET A 128 7.60 -6.82 -8.94
CA MET A 128 6.98 -7.33 -7.72
C MET A 128 5.46 -7.35 -7.83
N LEU A 129 4.84 -8.39 -7.30
CA LEU A 129 3.39 -8.49 -7.12
C LEU A 129 3.05 -8.41 -5.63
N ASP A 130 2.16 -7.50 -5.25
CA ASP A 130 1.39 -7.57 -4.01
C ASP A 130 0.01 -8.15 -4.35
N LEU A 131 -0.22 -9.41 -3.97
CA LEU A 131 -1.30 -10.25 -4.51
C LEU A 131 -2.66 -9.94 -3.92
N CYS A 132 -2.73 -9.60 -2.62
CA CYS A 132 -3.95 -9.30 -1.86
C CYS A 132 -3.82 -7.93 -1.19
N ALA A 133 -3.60 -6.91 -2.01
CA ALA A 133 -2.98 -5.64 -1.63
C ALA A 133 -3.87 -4.67 -0.86
N ALA A 134 -5.22 -4.78 -0.99
CA ALA A 134 -6.10 -3.77 -0.40
C ALA A 134 -6.07 -3.76 1.13
N PRO A 135 -6.07 -2.56 1.72
CA PRO A 135 -6.31 -1.24 1.13
C PRO A 135 -5.07 -0.53 0.56
N GLY A 136 -3.86 -1.12 0.57
CA GLY A 136 -2.65 -0.54 -0.01
C GLY A 136 -1.53 -0.19 0.98
N GLY A 137 -1.69 -0.55 2.25
CA GLY A 137 -0.68 -0.26 3.28
C GLY A 137 0.67 -0.94 3.00
N LYS A 138 0.66 -2.25 2.72
CA LYS A 138 1.88 -3.00 2.36
C LYS A 138 2.39 -2.62 0.96
N SER A 139 1.49 -2.43 -0.03
CA SER A 139 1.86 -1.94 -1.37
C SER A 139 2.64 -0.62 -1.32
N THR A 140 2.11 0.36 -0.62
CA THR A 140 2.79 1.66 -0.49
C THR A 140 4.05 1.58 0.37
N ALA A 141 4.14 0.63 1.34
CA ALA A 141 5.35 0.37 2.10
C ALA A 141 6.46 -0.18 1.21
N VAL A 142 6.19 -1.25 0.46
CA VAL A 142 7.20 -1.83 -0.43
C VAL A 142 7.60 -0.87 -1.54
N ARG A 143 6.64 -0.13 -2.18
CA ARG A 143 6.98 0.89 -3.19
C ARG A 143 7.88 1.98 -2.62
N ASN A 144 7.71 2.32 -1.35
CA ASN A 144 8.53 3.36 -0.69
C ASN A 144 10.02 3.00 -0.69
N VAL A 145 10.40 1.73 -0.75
CA VAL A 145 11.79 1.26 -0.57
C VAL A 145 12.30 0.34 -1.69
N LEU A 146 11.46 -0.02 -2.66
CA LEU A 146 11.93 -0.75 -3.84
C LEU A 146 12.95 0.07 -4.64
N PRO A 147 14.01 -0.56 -5.18
CA PRO A 147 14.99 0.09 -6.04
C PRO A 147 14.34 0.81 -7.23
N ASP A 148 14.96 1.90 -7.68
CA ASP A 148 14.54 2.65 -8.86
C ASP A 148 14.46 1.73 -10.09
N GLY A 149 13.42 1.91 -10.91
CA GLY A 149 13.17 1.06 -12.08
C GLY A 149 12.39 -0.23 -11.76
N SER A 150 12.11 -0.53 -10.50
CA SER A 150 11.24 -1.64 -10.13
C SER A 150 9.78 -1.31 -10.45
N LEU A 151 9.04 -2.32 -10.93
CA LEU A 151 7.59 -2.24 -11.08
C LEU A 151 6.88 -2.93 -9.92
N LEU A 152 5.90 -2.26 -9.30
CA LEU A 152 4.96 -2.88 -8.37
C LEU A 152 3.60 -3.10 -9.04
N VAL A 153 3.16 -4.33 -9.09
CA VAL A 153 1.77 -4.70 -9.43
C VAL A 153 1.02 -4.96 -8.14
N SER A 154 -0.01 -4.16 -7.86
CA SER A 154 -0.86 -4.30 -6.66
C SER A 154 -2.22 -4.84 -7.08
N ASN A 155 -2.59 -6.01 -6.58
CA ASN A 155 -3.81 -6.69 -6.98
C ASN A 155 -4.79 -6.88 -5.82
N GLU A 156 -6.08 -6.83 -6.12
CA GLU A 156 -7.15 -7.16 -5.18
C GLU A 156 -8.34 -7.75 -5.94
N PRO A 157 -8.77 -8.97 -5.62
CA PRO A 157 -9.90 -9.61 -6.33
C PRO A 157 -11.26 -8.98 -6.02
N MET A 158 -11.45 -8.40 -4.83
CA MET A 158 -12.71 -7.77 -4.43
C MET A 158 -12.82 -6.35 -5.01
N ARG A 159 -13.76 -6.13 -5.93
CA ARG A 159 -13.88 -4.88 -6.69
C ARG A 159 -13.92 -3.62 -5.84
N THR A 160 -14.69 -3.62 -4.76
CA THR A 160 -14.83 -2.46 -3.86
C THR A 160 -13.52 -2.15 -3.15
N ARG A 161 -12.82 -3.17 -2.68
CA ARG A 161 -11.50 -3.04 -2.04
C ARG A 161 -10.43 -2.61 -3.04
N ALA A 162 -10.49 -3.14 -4.29
CA ALA A 162 -9.57 -2.77 -5.36
C ALA A 162 -9.68 -1.28 -5.76
N GLN A 163 -10.87 -0.68 -5.65
CA GLN A 163 -11.04 0.76 -5.86
C GLN A 163 -10.37 1.59 -4.76
N ILE A 164 -10.46 1.16 -3.50
CA ILE A 164 -9.76 1.80 -2.37
C ILE A 164 -8.24 1.68 -2.55
N LEU A 165 -7.77 0.51 -2.98
CA LEU A 165 -6.36 0.29 -3.33
C LEU A 165 -5.90 1.27 -4.42
N ALA A 166 -6.67 1.40 -5.50
CA ALA A 166 -6.34 2.31 -6.60
C ALA A 166 -6.30 3.78 -6.13
N GLU A 167 -7.22 4.20 -5.26
CA GLU A 167 -7.19 5.52 -4.62
C GLU A 167 -5.91 5.74 -3.82
N ASN A 168 -5.55 4.80 -2.95
CA ASN A 168 -4.38 4.93 -2.09
C ASN A 168 -3.07 4.90 -2.89
N MET A 169 -2.97 4.10 -3.96
CA MET A 169 -1.80 4.10 -4.85
C MET A 169 -1.68 5.42 -5.62
N GLN A 170 -2.80 6.02 -6.07
CA GLN A 170 -2.80 7.35 -6.69
C GLN A 170 -2.42 8.45 -5.69
N LYS A 171 -2.90 8.37 -4.43
CA LYS A 171 -2.47 9.29 -3.36
C LYS A 171 -0.98 9.16 -3.05
N PHE A 172 -0.45 7.95 -3.08
CA PHE A 172 0.99 7.72 -2.92
C PHE A 172 1.78 8.40 -4.05
N GLY A 173 1.31 8.34 -5.29
CA GLY A 173 1.74 9.18 -6.42
C GLY A 173 3.00 8.75 -7.14
N HIS A 174 3.54 7.54 -6.88
CA HIS A 174 4.69 7.01 -7.62
C HIS A 174 4.23 6.38 -8.95
N PRO A 175 4.93 6.65 -10.10
CA PRO A 175 4.50 6.17 -11.40
C PRO A 175 4.75 4.68 -11.66
N ASP A 176 5.70 4.04 -10.97
CA ASP A 176 6.07 2.64 -11.22
C ASP A 176 5.12 1.67 -10.53
N VAL A 177 3.81 1.81 -10.82
CA VAL A 177 2.75 0.97 -10.24
C VAL A 177 1.72 0.59 -11.29
N ILE A 178 1.17 -0.63 -11.15
CA ILE A 178 -0.06 -1.07 -11.83
C ILE A 178 -1.01 -1.60 -10.77
N VAL A 179 -2.27 -1.15 -10.79
CA VAL A 179 -3.33 -1.67 -9.91
C VAL A 179 -4.29 -2.54 -10.71
N THR A 180 -4.54 -3.75 -10.24
CA THR A 180 -5.37 -4.74 -10.93
C THR A 180 -6.49 -5.29 -10.04
N ASN A 181 -7.57 -5.78 -10.68
CA ASN A 181 -8.68 -6.42 -10.00
C ASN A 181 -8.91 -7.82 -10.60
N ASN A 182 -8.12 -8.81 -10.16
CA ASN A 182 -8.08 -10.14 -10.75
C ASN A 182 -7.91 -11.21 -9.67
N TYR A 183 -8.32 -12.44 -10.00
CA TYR A 183 -7.97 -13.61 -9.18
C TYR A 183 -6.55 -14.08 -9.48
N PRO A 184 -5.86 -14.76 -8.54
CA PRO A 184 -4.48 -15.24 -8.71
C PRO A 184 -4.27 -16.01 -10.02
N LYS A 185 -5.20 -16.86 -10.39
CA LYS A 185 -5.18 -17.68 -11.62
C LYS A 185 -5.17 -16.88 -12.93
N ASP A 186 -5.62 -15.64 -12.90
CA ASP A 186 -5.66 -14.80 -14.11
C ASP A 186 -4.26 -14.35 -14.52
N PHE A 187 -3.32 -14.25 -13.57
CA PHE A 187 -1.91 -13.93 -13.83
C PHE A 187 -1.21 -15.01 -14.65
N GLN A 188 -1.52 -16.30 -14.42
CA GLN A 188 -1.02 -17.39 -15.27
C GLN A 188 -1.45 -17.21 -16.72
N LYS A 189 -2.73 -16.84 -16.96
CA LYS A 189 -3.27 -16.61 -18.30
C LYS A 189 -2.63 -15.38 -18.96
N ALA A 190 -2.29 -14.37 -18.17
CA ALA A 190 -1.63 -13.17 -18.64
C ALA A 190 -0.16 -13.41 -19.00
N GLY A 191 0.45 -14.46 -18.45
CA GLY A 191 1.85 -14.80 -18.71
C GLY A 191 2.83 -13.79 -18.09
N VAL A 192 2.48 -13.16 -16.99
CA VAL A 192 3.35 -12.24 -16.25
C VAL A 192 4.14 -13.04 -15.22
N LEU A 193 5.45 -12.85 -15.21
CA LEU A 193 6.36 -13.46 -14.23
C LEU A 193 6.90 -12.39 -13.29
N PHE A 194 6.98 -12.73 -12.01
CA PHE A 194 7.41 -11.84 -10.93
C PHE A 194 8.72 -12.32 -10.31
N ASP A 195 9.58 -11.38 -9.98
CA ASP A 195 10.79 -11.63 -9.19
C ASP A 195 10.45 -11.81 -7.71
N VAL A 196 9.42 -11.10 -7.26
CA VAL A 196 8.95 -11.11 -5.87
C VAL A 196 7.43 -11.15 -5.85
N ILE A 197 6.85 -12.00 -5.00
CA ILE A 197 5.42 -12.01 -4.69
C ILE A 197 5.24 -11.81 -3.19
N LEU A 198 4.52 -10.74 -2.82
CA LEU A 198 3.99 -10.55 -1.48
C LEU A 198 2.56 -11.12 -1.46
N ALA A 199 2.35 -12.12 -0.64
CA ALA A 199 1.07 -12.78 -0.43
C ALA A 199 0.60 -12.54 1.03
N ASP A 200 0.03 -11.35 1.26
CA ASP A 200 -0.69 -11.02 2.49
C ASP A 200 -2.10 -11.58 2.38
N VAL A 201 -2.22 -12.87 2.66
CA VAL A 201 -3.40 -13.65 2.28
C VAL A 201 -4.60 -13.40 3.20
N PRO A 202 -5.85 -13.54 2.70
CA PRO A 202 -7.04 -13.51 3.54
C PRO A 202 -6.92 -14.54 4.67
N CYS A 203 -7.25 -14.15 5.90
CA CYS A 203 -7.06 -14.96 7.09
C CYS A 203 -8.25 -14.83 8.06
N SER A 204 -8.27 -15.64 9.13
CA SER A 204 -9.33 -15.64 10.14
C SER A 204 -9.41 -14.35 10.97
N GLY A 205 -8.40 -13.49 10.89
CA GLY A 205 -8.45 -12.13 11.43
C GLY A 205 -8.23 -12.00 12.93
N GLU A 206 -7.58 -12.96 13.58
CA GLU A 206 -7.29 -12.95 15.03
C GLU A 206 -6.54 -11.68 15.47
N GLY A 207 -5.67 -11.13 14.62
CA GLY A 207 -4.99 -9.86 14.86
C GLY A 207 -5.91 -8.62 14.88
N MET A 208 -7.18 -8.77 14.50
CA MET A 208 -8.18 -7.71 14.59
C MET A 208 -8.93 -7.69 15.92
N PHE A 209 -8.80 -8.71 16.76
CA PHE A 209 -9.57 -8.85 18.01
C PHE A 209 -9.43 -7.64 18.96
N ARG A 210 -8.27 -6.99 18.96
CA ARG A 210 -8.05 -5.78 19.76
C ARG A 210 -8.84 -4.57 19.25
N LYS A 211 -9.15 -4.51 17.95
CA LYS A 211 -9.76 -3.35 17.29
C LYS A 211 -11.23 -3.54 16.97
N ASP A 212 -11.66 -4.77 16.76
CA ASP A 212 -12.97 -5.09 16.20
C ASP A 212 -13.62 -6.24 16.97
N ASP A 213 -14.65 -5.94 17.74
CA ASP A 213 -15.42 -6.95 18.48
C ASP A 213 -16.22 -7.84 17.51
N GLY A 214 -16.51 -7.36 16.29
CA GLY A 214 -17.10 -8.16 15.22
C GLY A 214 -16.18 -9.32 14.81
N ALA A 215 -14.86 -9.08 14.71
CA ALA A 215 -13.90 -10.12 14.38
C ALA A 215 -13.89 -11.27 15.42
N ILE A 216 -14.07 -10.94 16.70
CA ILE A 216 -14.20 -11.95 17.77
C ILE A 216 -15.47 -12.80 17.58
N SER A 217 -16.60 -12.14 17.30
CA SER A 217 -17.90 -12.81 17.16
C SER A 217 -18.04 -13.67 15.89
N GLU A 218 -17.33 -13.33 14.82
CA GLU A 218 -17.31 -14.04 13.54
C GLU A 218 -16.27 -15.17 13.51
N TRP A 219 -15.34 -15.19 14.46
CA TRP A 219 -14.27 -16.18 14.52
C TRP A 219 -14.81 -17.58 14.87
N SER A 220 -14.30 -18.60 14.22
CA SER A 220 -14.57 -20.03 14.51
C SER A 220 -13.46 -20.92 13.95
N ILE A 221 -13.32 -22.11 14.50
CA ILE A 221 -12.39 -23.15 13.98
C ILE A 221 -12.70 -23.48 12.52
N ASP A 222 -13.97 -23.53 12.13
CA ASP A 222 -14.37 -23.78 10.74
C ASP A 222 -13.88 -22.65 9.82
N ASN A 223 -13.95 -21.40 10.27
CA ASN A 223 -13.41 -20.26 9.53
C ASN A 223 -11.89 -20.33 9.39
N VAL A 224 -11.17 -20.70 10.46
CA VAL A 224 -9.70 -20.93 10.42
C VAL A 224 -9.34 -21.99 9.38
N ASN A 225 -10.04 -23.13 9.38
CA ASN A 225 -9.83 -24.22 8.40
C ASN A 225 -10.11 -23.78 6.97
N ASN A 226 -11.19 -23.02 6.76
CA ASN A 226 -11.56 -22.49 5.44
C ASN A 226 -10.49 -21.47 4.95
N CYS A 227 -10.03 -20.57 5.81
CA CYS A 227 -8.98 -19.62 5.48
C CYS A 227 -7.66 -20.32 5.15
N SER A 228 -7.23 -21.30 5.97
CA SER A 228 -6.02 -22.08 5.70
C SER A 228 -6.08 -22.79 4.33
N SER A 229 -7.23 -23.38 3.99
CA SER A 229 -7.44 -24.05 2.70
C SER A 229 -7.43 -23.06 1.53
N LEU A 230 -8.08 -21.90 1.70
CA LEU A 230 -8.09 -20.82 0.70
C LEU A 230 -6.68 -20.26 0.45
N GLN A 231 -5.91 -20.05 1.50
CA GLN A 231 -4.52 -19.57 1.42
C GLN A 231 -3.66 -20.51 0.59
N ARG A 232 -3.78 -21.84 0.81
CA ARG A 232 -3.09 -22.86 -0.01
C ARG A 232 -3.49 -22.74 -1.49
N SER A 233 -4.78 -22.62 -1.77
CA SER A 233 -5.29 -22.47 -3.14
C SER A 233 -4.77 -21.20 -3.82
N ILE A 234 -4.69 -20.08 -3.09
CA ILE A 234 -4.13 -18.82 -3.59
C ILE A 234 -2.66 -19.00 -3.98
N ILE A 235 -1.87 -19.64 -3.11
CA ILE A 235 -0.46 -19.91 -3.39
C ILE A 235 -0.28 -20.88 -4.55
N GLU A 236 -1.08 -21.96 -4.60
CA GLU A 236 -1.08 -22.90 -5.73
C GLU A 236 -1.31 -22.20 -7.07
N ASP A 237 -2.28 -21.29 -7.11
CA ASP A 237 -2.66 -20.56 -8.31
C ASP A 237 -1.58 -19.52 -8.74
N ILE A 238 -0.86 -18.91 -7.80
CA ILE A 238 0.12 -17.85 -8.14
C ILE A 238 1.56 -18.38 -8.27
N TRP A 239 1.90 -19.50 -7.63
CA TRP A 239 3.24 -20.05 -7.61
C TRP A 239 3.91 -20.18 -8.98
N PRO A 240 3.20 -20.64 -10.06
CA PRO A 240 3.79 -20.68 -11.40
C PRO A 240 4.23 -19.32 -11.94
N CYS A 241 3.66 -18.21 -11.43
CA CYS A 241 4.02 -16.85 -11.84
C CYS A 241 5.26 -16.31 -11.12
N LEU A 242 5.76 -16.98 -10.08
CA LEU A 242 7.02 -16.65 -9.45
C LEU A 242 8.16 -17.23 -10.28
N LYS A 243 9.15 -16.41 -10.62
CA LYS A 243 10.36 -16.86 -11.36
C LYS A 243 11.17 -17.85 -10.52
N PRO A 244 11.94 -18.78 -11.13
CA PRO A 244 12.98 -19.51 -10.42
C PRO A 244 13.94 -18.53 -9.73
N GLY A 245 14.38 -18.84 -8.50
CA GLY A 245 15.16 -17.94 -7.66
C GLY A 245 14.37 -16.77 -7.04
N GLY A 246 13.11 -16.56 -7.44
CA GLY A 246 12.25 -15.47 -6.96
C GLY A 246 11.82 -15.66 -5.51
N LEU A 247 11.41 -14.56 -4.86
CA LEU A 247 11.02 -14.51 -3.46
C LEU A 247 9.50 -14.53 -3.29
N LEU A 248 9.00 -15.40 -2.41
CA LEU A 248 7.65 -15.34 -1.87
C LEU A 248 7.72 -14.80 -0.43
N ILE A 249 7.05 -13.68 -0.18
CA ILE A 249 6.82 -13.12 1.15
C ILE A 249 5.39 -13.51 1.53
N TYR A 250 5.25 -14.47 2.45
CA TYR A 250 3.95 -14.94 2.92
C TYR A 250 3.62 -14.28 4.25
N SER A 251 2.44 -13.69 4.39
CA SER A 251 2.00 -13.05 5.63
C SER A 251 0.51 -13.24 5.89
N THR A 252 0.16 -13.24 7.18
CA THR A 252 -1.21 -13.24 7.71
C THR A 252 -1.29 -12.27 8.89
N CYS A 253 -2.51 -11.97 9.35
CA CYS A 253 -2.74 -11.28 10.61
C CYS A 253 -3.40 -12.21 11.65
N THR A 254 -2.94 -13.46 11.75
CA THR A 254 -3.43 -14.43 12.73
C THR A 254 -2.34 -14.90 13.68
N PHE A 255 -2.72 -15.71 14.66
CA PHE A 255 -1.81 -16.30 15.65
C PHE A 255 -1.81 -17.82 15.61
N ASN A 256 -2.71 -18.47 14.85
CA ASN A 256 -2.86 -19.91 14.83
C ASN A 256 -1.86 -20.59 13.87
N LYS A 257 -1.41 -21.79 14.26
CA LYS A 257 -0.42 -22.56 13.49
C LYS A 257 -0.95 -23.05 12.12
N LEU A 258 -2.28 -23.19 11.95
CA LEU A 258 -2.86 -23.76 10.72
C LEU A 258 -2.69 -22.82 9.52
N GLU A 259 -2.92 -21.54 9.75
CA GLU A 259 -2.78 -20.50 8.73
C GLU A 259 -1.34 -20.02 8.58
N ASP A 260 -0.53 -20.18 9.63
CA ASP A 260 0.83 -19.67 9.75
C ASP A 260 1.86 -20.76 9.40
N GLU A 261 2.50 -21.40 10.41
CA GLU A 261 3.59 -22.33 10.17
C GLU A 261 3.20 -23.55 9.33
N LEU A 262 1.99 -24.10 9.48
CA LEU A 262 1.60 -25.29 8.71
C LEU A 262 1.35 -24.95 7.23
N ASN A 263 0.89 -23.75 6.91
CA ASN A 263 0.82 -23.29 5.53
C ASN A 263 2.21 -22.96 4.98
N ALA A 264 3.07 -22.34 5.77
CA ALA A 264 4.48 -22.13 5.40
C ALA A 264 5.20 -23.47 5.15
N ALA A 265 5.03 -24.45 6.04
CA ALA A 265 5.56 -25.80 5.88
C ALA A 265 5.04 -26.48 4.61
N HIS A 266 3.75 -26.32 4.30
CA HIS A 266 3.18 -26.84 3.05
C HIS A 266 3.89 -26.26 1.82
N ILE A 267 4.15 -24.95 1.78
CA ILE A 267 4.84 -24.30 0.67
C ILE A 267 6.29 -24.82 0.58
N ILE A 268 7.01 -24.86 1.70
CA ILE A 268 8.40 -25.33 1.76
C ILE A 268 8.52 -26.77 1.25
N TYR A 269 7.74 -27.68 1.81
CA TYR A 269 7.89 -29.11 1.48
C TYR A 269 7.22 -29.52 0.17
N MET A 270 6.05 -28.95 -0.18
CA MET A 270 5.32 -29.35 -1.37
C MET A 270 5.78 -28.61 -2.64
N LYS A 271 6.37 -27.41 -2.50
CA LYS A 271 6.89 -26.64 -3.63
C LYS A 271 8.41 -26.64 -3.70
N GLY A 272 9.10 -27.25 -2.73
CA GLY A 272 10.55 -27.24 -2.67
C GLY A 272 11.13 -25.82 -2.48
N ALA A 273 10.40 -24.98 -1.76
CA ALA A 273 10.86 -23.62 -1.51
C ALA A 273 11.92 -23.60 -0.37
N GLU A 274 12.91 -22.73 -0.48
CA GLU A 274 13.96 -22.56 0.52
C GLU A 274 13.62 -21.40 1.44
N PRO A 275 13.54 -21.60 2.78
CA PRO A 275 13.33 -20.53 3.74
C PRO A 275 14.48 -19.52 3.70
N VAL A 276 14.14 -18.23 3.82
CA VAL A 276 15.11 -17.13 3.86
C VAL A 276 15.07 -16.47 5.23
N GLU A 277 16.21 -16.40 5.89
CA GLU A 277 16.34 -15.74 7.18
C GLU A 277 16.58 -14.24 7.01
N LEU A 278 15.98 -13.44 7.91
CA LEU A 278 16.18 -12.00 8.00
C LEU A 278 16.99 -11.68 9.24
N ASP A 279 17.86 -10.70 9.13
CA ASP A 279 18.58 -10.13 10.26
C ASP A 279 17.65 -9.21 11.07
N ILE A 280 17.35 -9.56 12.30
CA ILE A 280 16.48 -8.83 13.22
C ILE A 280 17.13 -8.64 14.57
N ASP A 281 16.86 -7.50 15.20
CA ASP A 281 17.31 -7.25 16.58
C ASP A 281 16.37 -7.97 17.56
N GLU A 282 16.97 -8.78 18.47
CA GLU A 282 16.24 -9.49 19.52
C GLU A 282 15.43 -8.55 20.43
N ALA A 283 15.93 -7.31 20.61
CA ALA A 283 15.25 -6.28 21.40
C ALA A 283 13.89 -5.87 20.86
N TRP A 284 13.57 -6.19 19.60
CA TRP A 284 12.25 -5.89 19.01
C TRP A 284 11.15 -6.80 19.55
N GLY A 285 11.50 -7.90 20.23
CA GLY A 285 10.55 -8.83 20.82
C GLY A 285 9.76 -9.67 19.81
N ILE A 286 10.23 -9.75 18.55
CA ILE A 286 9.63 -10.60 17.53
C ILE A 286 9.80 -12.07 17.92
N THR A 287 8.71 -12.84 17.83
CA THR A 287 8.72 -14.25 18.21
C THR A 287 9.00 -15.12 16.99
N GLY A 288 9.87 -16.10 17.12
CA GLY A 288 10.15 -17.09 16.08
C GLY A 288 9.10 -18.17 15.96
N ASN A 289 9.49 -19.30 15.33
CA ASN A 289 8.62 -20.46 15.09
C ASN A 289 8.19 -21.11 16.41
N LEU A 290 6.90 -21.29 16.59
CA LEU A 290 6.31 -21.90 17.79
C LEU A 290 5.98 -23.40 17.60
N THR A 291 6.25 -23.95 16.42
CA THR A 291 6.04 -25.37 16.12
C THR A 291 7.37 -26.14 16.17
N HIS A 292 7.34 -27.44 15.85
CA HIS A 292 8.56 -28.26 15.75
C HIS A 292 9.39 -28.01 14.47
N HIS A 293 8.92 -27.15 13.56
CA HIS A 293 9.64 -26.80 12.35
C HIS A 293 10.77 -25.82 12.65
N SER A 294 11.91 -25.95 11.96
CA SER A 294 13.13 -25.14 12.20
C SER A 294 13.28 -23.95 11.25
N PHE A 295 12.37 -23.75 10.29
CA PHE A 295 12.49 -22.60 9.37
C PHE A 295 12.13 -21.28 10.04
N PRO A 296 12.74 -20.15 9.60
CA PRO A 296 12.51 -18.84 10.19
C PRO A 296 11.10 -18.33 9.90
N VAL A 297 10.47 -17.78 10.93
CA VAL A 297 9.23 -17.03 10.88
C VAL A 297 9.29 -15.84 11.82
N TYR A 298 8.48 -14.82 11.58
CA TYR A 298 8.46 -13.57 12.32
C TYR A 298 7.03 -13.31 12.79
N ARG A 299 6.79 -13.49 14.09
CA ARG A 299 5.50 -13.27 14.74
C ARG A 299 5.52 -12.01 15.57
N PHE A 300 4.62 -11.11 15.24
CA PHE A 300 4.35 -9.91 16.03
C PHE A 300 3.14 -10.19 16.91
N LEU A 301 3.36 -10.20 18.21
CA LEU A 301 2.32 -10.53 19.18
C LEU A 301 2.01 -9.28 20.03
N PRO A 302 0.73 -8.83 20.08
CA PRO A 302 0.31 -7.80 21.04
C PRO A 302 0.78 -8.11 22.46
N GLY A 303 1.25 -7.08 23.17
CA GLY A 303 1.85 -7.24 24.49
C GLY A 303 3.35 -7.54 24.49
N LYS A 304 3.87 -8.15 23.44
CA LYS A 304 5.31 -8.45 23.29
C LYS A 304 5.99 -7.51 22.28
N THR A 305 5.34 -7.23 21.17
CA THR A 305 5.76 -6.20 20.22
C THR A 305 4.81 -4.99 20.30
N ARG A 306 5.33 -3.80 20.03
CA ARG A 306 4.50 -2.58 19.97
C ARG A 306 3.78 -2.51 18.63
N GLY A 307 2.79 -3.37 18.42
CA GLY A 307 2.02 -3.52 17.19
C GLY A 307 0.77 -4.35 17.40
N GLU A 308 0.13 -4.69 16.28
CA GLU A 308 -0.97 -5.66 16.20
C GLU A 308 -0.41 -7.03 15.82
N GLY A 309 -1.28 -7.96 15.44
CA GLY A 309 -0.86 -9.28 14.97
C GLY A 309 -0.32 -9.27 13.54
N LEU A 310 0.84 -9.87 13.36
CA LEU A 310 1.38 -10.23 12.05
C LEU A 310 2.18 -11.52 12.17
N PHE A 311 1.99 -12.41 11.22
CA PHE A 311 2.90 -13.49 10.90
C PHE A 311 3.52 -13.22 9.53
N LEU A 312 4.83 -13.43 9.41
CA LEU A 312 5.53 -13.30 8.14
C LEU A 312 6.65 -14.34 8.03
N THR A 313 6.82 -14.87 6.83
CA THR A 313 7.99 -15.68 6.47
C THR A 313 8.38 -15.41 5.03
N VAL A 314 9.65 -15.57 4.70
CA VAL A 314 10.18 -15.38 3.35
C VAL A 314 10.73 -16.71 2.83
N MET A 315 10.41 -17.02 1.60
CA MET A 315 10.82 -18.24 0.92
C MET A 315 11.33 -17.94 -0.47
N ARG A 316 12.36 -18.65 -0.91
CA ARG A 316 12.91 -18.57 -2.26
C ARG A 316 12.44 -19.77 -3.08
N LYS A 317 11.95 -19.54 -4.28
CA LYS A 317 11.65 -20.62 -5.24
C LYS A 317 12.96 -21.20 -5.75
N ASN A 318 13.04 -22.54 -5.81
CA ASN A 318 14.22 -23.23 -6.31
C ASN A 318 14.58 -22.73 -7.72
N GLU A 319 15.87 -22.54 -7.99
CA GLU A 319 16.39 -22.06 -9.29
C GLU A 319 16.14 -23.07 -10.42
N ASP A 320 16.10 -24.37 -10.11
CA ASP A 320 15.84 -25.44 -11.08
C ASP A 320 14.33 -25.70 -11.28
N ALA A 321 13.44 -24.94 -10.62
CA ALA A 321 11.99 -25.13 -10.74
C ALA A 321 11.50 -24.79 -12.16
N GLU A 322 10.50 -25.54 -12.62
CA GLU A 322 9.86 -25.29 -13.92
C GLU A 322 9.24 -23.88 -13.96
N THR A 323 9.48 -23.16 -15.03
CA THR A 323 8.81 -21.90 -15.36
C THR A 323 7.49 -22.16 -16.09
N LEU A 324 6.56 -21.23 -15.96
CA LEU A 324 5.40 -21.16 -16.85
C LEU A 324 5.90 -21.12 -18.31
N ASP A 325 5.45 -22.10 -19.10
CA ASP A 325 5.64 -22.06 -20.55
C ASP A 325 4.78 -20.93 -21.13
N ILE A 326 5.34 -19.72 -21.16
CA ILE A 326 4.73 -18.57 -21.82
C ILE A 326 4.83 -18.82 -23.31
N LYS A 327 3.82 -19.49 -23.89
CA LYS A 327 3.77 -19.75 -25.33
C LYS A 327 3.90 -18.43 -26.08
N SER A 328 5.12 -18.17 -26.54
CA SER A 328 5.52 -17.00 -27.34
C SER A 328 4.65 -16.77 -28.60
N ASP A 329 3.93 -17.79 -29.04
CA ASP A 329 2.97 -17.74 -30.14
C ASP A 329 1.72 -16.88 -29.88
N ARG A 330 1.26 -16.76 -28.63
CA ARG A 330 0.12 -15.86 -28.29
C ARG A 330 0.56 -14.39 -28.28
N TYR A 331 1.76 -14.11 -27.80
CA TYR A 331 2.35 -12.78 -27.79
C TYR A 331 2.51 -12.24 -29.23
N ASN A 332 3.07 -13.06 -30.12
CA ASN A 332 3.26 -12.68 -31.53
C ASN A 332 1.95 -12.58 -32.34
N LYS A 333 0.94 -13.40 -32.05
CA LYS A 333 -0.37 -13.32 -32.71
C LYS A 333 -1.19 -12.09 -32.29
N ASN A 334 -1.14 -11.70 -31.04
CA ASN A 334 -1.82 -10.49 -30.58
C ASN A 334 -1.13 -9.22 -31.09
N ARG A 335 0.18 -9.18 -31.10
CA ARG A 335 0.97 -8.07 -31.69
C ARG A 335 0.73 -7.92 -33.19
N LYS A 336 0.56 -9.03 -33.94
CA LYS A 336 0.18 -9.02 -35.36
C LYS A 336 -1.27 -8.57 -35.56
N LYS A 337 -2.21 -8.94 -34.69
CA LYS A 337 -3.61 -8.47 -34.74
C LYS A 337 -3.74 -6.97 -34.43
N ILE A 338 -2.96 -6.45 -33.48
CA ILE A 338 -2.92 -5.02 -33.16
C ILE A 338 -2.28 -4.24 -34.31
N LYS A 339 -1.17 -4.72 -34.89
CA LYS A 339 -0.53 -4.10 -36.07
C LYS A 339 -1.38 -4.19 -37.36
N GLY A 340 -2.25 -5.19 -37.48
CA GLY A 340 -3.10 -5.38 -38.68
C GLY A 340 -4.36 -4.53 -38.71
N LYS A 341 -4.79 -3.94 -37.60
CA LYS A 341 -5.99 -3.08 -37.51
C LYS A 341 -5.71 -1.58 -37.47
N SER A 342 -4.47 -1.15 -37.38
CA SER A 342 -4.10 0.27 -37.33
C SER A 342 -3.21 0.69 -38.51
N ARG A 343 -3.78 0.72 -39.72
CA ARG A 343 -3.25 1.62 -40.75
C ARG A 343 -3.83 3.01 -40.46
N GLY A 344 -3.10 3.83 -39.65
CA GLY A 344 -3.38 5.26 -39.54
C GLY A 344 -3.33 5.90 -38.16
N ASN A 345 -3.39 5.15 -37.05
CA ASN A 345 -3.21 5.73 -35.70
C ASN A 345 -2.25 4.86 -34.90
N SER A 346 -1.16 5.45 -34.43
CA SER A 346 -0.33 4.85 -33.38
C SER A 346 -1.24 4.46 -32.20
N PRO A 347 -1.09 3.26 -31.58
CA PRO A 347 -1.84 2.95 -30.35
C PRO A 347 -1.42 3.85 -29.19
N TYR A 348 -0.36 4.64 -29.35
CA TYR A 348 0.18 5.55 -28.36
C TYR A 348 -0.35 6.96 -28.59
N LEU A 349 -0.96 7.52 -27.54
CA LEU A 349 -1.47 8.87 -27.53
C LEU A 349 -0.35 9.84 -27.10
N HIS A 350 -0.43 11.06 -27.63
CA HIS A 350 0.50 12.11 -27.23
C HIS A 350 0.21 12.57 -25.80
N ILE A 351 1.21 12.52 -24.92
CA ILE A 351 1.17 13.10 -23.59
C ILE A 351 1.54 14.59 -23.72
N PRO A 352 0.78 15.54 -23.08
CA PRO A 352 1.22 16.93 -23.03
C PRO A 352 2.61 17.03 -22.41
N GLN A 353 3.56 17.57 -23.18
CA GLN A 353 4.99 17.54 -22.84
C GLN A 353 5.32 18.38 -21.60
N ASP A 354 4.49 19.35 -21.29
CA ASP A 354 4.66 20.30 -20.19
C ASP A 354 3.91 19.91 -18.91
N TRP A 355 3.08 18.82 -18.93
CA TRP A 355 2.27 18.42 -17.78
C TRP A 355 3.01 17.53 -16.79
N ILE A 356 4.02 16.81 -17.26
CA ILE A 356 4.84 15.91 -16.42
C ILE A 356 6.33 16.20 -16.60
N LYS A 357 7.11 15.87 -15.59
CA LYS A 357 8.56 15.86 -15.67
C LYS A 357 9.01 14.73 -16.58
N HIS A 358 10.07 14.93 -17.34
CA HIS A 358 10.69 13.89 -18.18
C HIS A 358 9.70 13.12 -19.07
N PRO A 359 8.85 13.83 -19.87
CA PRO A 359 7.81 13.20 -20.69
C PRO A 359 8.36 12.16 -21.68
N GLU A 360 9.65 12.28 -22.05
CA GLU A 360 10.39 11.31 -22.85
C GLU A 360 10.57 9.94 -22.19
N SER A 361 10.46 9.85 -20.88
CA SER A 361 10.54 8.59 -20.11
C SER A 361 9.23 7.82 -20.11
N TYR A 362 8.17 8.38 -20.70
CA TYR A 362 6.84 7.82 -20.67
C TYR A 362 6.29 7.52 -22.06
N GLN A 363 5.43 6.51 -22.10
CA GLN A 363 4.62 6.15 -23.26
C GLN A 363 3.15 6.42 -22.98
N GLY A 364 2.47 7.17 -23.84
CA GLY A 364 1.04 7.44 -23.68
C GLY A 364 0.20 6.20 -24.00
N ALA A 365 -0.65 5.78 -23.08
CA ALA A 365 -1.60 4.68 -23.26
C ALA A 365 -3.04 5.15 -23.04
N ARG A 366 -4.00 4.47 -23.68
CA ARG A 366 -5.42 4.72 -23.47
C ARG A 366 -6.09 3.53 -22.78
N ILE A 367 -6.77 3.79 -21.67
CA ILE A 367 -7.63 2.82 -20.99
C ILE A 367 -9.03 3.44 -20.89
N GLY A 368 -10.00 2.93 -21.64
CA GLY A 368 -11.33 3.58 -21.78
C GLY A 368 -11.21 4.99 -22.36
N ASP A 369 -11.71 5.97 -21.64
CA ASP A 369 -11.65 7.40 -22.04
C ASP A 369 -10.51 8.15 -21.32
N HIS A 370 -9.58 7.44 -20.68
CA HIS A 370 -8.49 8.01 -19.90
C HIS A 370 -7.15 7.87 -20.62
N LEU A 371 -6.34 8.93 -20.56
CA LEU A 371 -4.96 8.96 -21.00
C LEU A 371 -4.04 8.68 -19.83
N TYR A 372 -3.13 7.71 -20.00
CA TYR A 372 -2.11 7.34 -19.02
C TYR A 372 -0.72 7.59 -19.59
N ALA A 373 0.20 7.99 -18.73
CA ALA A 373 1.63 7.99 -18.97
C ALA A 373 2.24 6.74 -18.29
N ILE A 374 2.68 5.80 -19.11
CA ILE A 374 3.28 4.53 -18.66
C ILE A 374 4.79 4.67 -18.75
N PRO A 375 5.57 4.46 -17.66
CA PRO A 375 7.02 4.44 -17.73
C PRO A 375 7.53 3.45 -18.77
N GLN A 376 8.48 3.89 -19.60
CA GLN A 376 9.00 3.06 -20.71
C GLN A 376 9.74 1.81 -20.21
N THR A 377 10.32 1.88 -19.02
CA THR A 377 11.08 0.77 -18.39
C THR A 377 10.26 -0.51 -18.27
N TRP A 378 8.94 -0.43 -18.07
CA TRP A 378 8.07 -1.59 -17.93
C TRP A 378 6.82 -1.55 -18.83
N SER A 379 6.83 -0.70 -19.87
CA SER A 379 5.73 -0.62 -20.85
C SER A 379 5.44 -1.97 -21.53
N ASN A 380 6.47 -2.79 -21.77
CA ASN A 380 6.31 -4.14 -22.32
C ASN A 380 5.49 -5.06 -21.40
N ILE A 381 5.64 -4.93 -20.08
CA ILE A 381 4.88 -5.70 -19.09
C ILE A 381 3.43 -5.25 -19.11
N PHE A 382 3.19 -3.94 -19.14
CA PHE A 382 1.85 -3.36 -19.28
C PHE A 382 1.16 -3.85 -20.56
N ASP A 383 1.84 -3.80 -21.70
CA ASP A 383 1.31 -4.24 -23.01
C ASP A 383 0.95 -5.74 -23.02
N SER A 384 1.69 -6.56 -22.27
CA SER A 384 1.41 -8.00 -22.11
C SER A 384 0.25 -8.28 -21.17
N ALA A 385 0.20 -7.55 -20.06
CA ALA A 385 -0.75 -7.76 -18.97
C ALA A 385 -2.13 -7.19 -19.29
N SER A 386 -2.20 -5.97 -19.82
CA SER A 386 -3.44 -5.20 -19.99
C SER A 386 -4.52 -5.87 -20.87
N PRO A 387 -4.22 -6.72 -21.86
CA PRO A 387 -5.26 -7.43 -22.60
C PRO A 387 -5.93 -8.57 -21.82
N ASN A 388 -5.27 -9.10 -20.78
CA ASN A 388 -5.70 -10.29 -20.04
C ASN A 388 -6.02 -10.01 -18.57
N LEU A 389 -5.58 -8.87 -18.03
CA LEU A 389 -5.85 -8.42 -16.68
C LEU A 389 -6.76 -7.20 -16.70
N LYS A 390 -7.65 -7.11 -15.73
CA LYS A 390 -8.45 -5.93 -15.48
C LYS A 390 -7.62 -4.91 -14.74
N VAL A 391 -7.03 -3.97 -15.48
CA VAL A 391 -6.24 -2.86 -14.94
C VAL A 391 -7.17 -1.73 -14.51
N LEU A 392 -7.00 -1.25 -13.28
CA LEU A 392 -7.74 -0.12 -12.71
C LEU A 392 -6.92 1.18 -12.77
N HIS A 393 -5.61 1.09 -12.64
CA HIS A 393 -4.68 2.21 -12.70
C HIS A 393 -3.30 1.71 -13.16
N ALA A 394 -2.55 2.53 -13.89
CA ALA A 394 -1.18 2.22 -14.29
C ALA A 394 -0.40 3.52 -14.56
N GLY A 395 0.81 3.62 -14.05
CA GLY A 395 1.62 4.83 -14.26
C GLY A 395 0.96 6.07 -13.66
N ILE A 396 0.82 7.10 -14.47
CA ILE A 396 0.15 8.36 -14.13
C ILE A 396 -1.09 8.51 -15.02
N GLU A 397 -2.27 8.56 -14.44
CA GLU A 397 -3.45 8.99 -15.19
C GLU A 397 -3.34 10.50 -15.44
N ILE A 398 -3.09 10.88 -16.69
CA ILE A 398 -2.92 12.27 -17.11
C ILE A 398 -4.26 12.98 -17.13
N GLY A 399 -5.31 12.33 -17.64
CA GLY A 399 -6.62 12.95 -17.69
C GLY A 399 -7.65 12.19 -18.49
N THR A 400 -8.88 12.70 -18.46
CA THR A 400 -10.01 12.19 -19.22
C THR A 400 -10.08 12.88 -20.59
N ILE A 401 -10.14 12.09 -21.66
CA ILE A 401 -10.25 12.55 -23.05
C ILE A 401 -11.70 12.88 -23.35
N LYS A 402 -12.00 14.18 -23.46
CA LYS A 402 -13.30 14.71 -23.94
C LYS A 402 -13.06 15.66 -25.13
N ALA A 403 -13.84 16.73 -25.28
CA ALA A 403 -13.56 17.80 -26.24
C ALA A 403 -12.18 18.45 -26.01
N SER A 404 -11.72 18.46 -24.76
CA SER A 404 -10.35 18.75 -24.33
C SER A 404 -9.93 17.76 -23.27
N LEU A 405 -8.63 17.61 -23.03
CA LEU A 405 -8.10 16.77 -21.95
C LEU A 405 -8.41 17.45 -20.61
N ILE A 406 -9.08 16.72 -19.72
CA ILE A 406 -9.37 17.18 -18.35
C ILE A 406 -8.36 16.51 -17.43
N PRO A 407 -7.52 17.25 -16.69
CA PRO A 407 -6.48 16.67 -15.83
C PRO A 407 -7.10 15.79 -14.75
N ALA A 408 -6.47 14.64 -14.51
CA ALA A 408 -6.90 13.68 -13.49
C ALA A 408 -6.32 14.02 -12.11
N GLN A 409 -6.98 13.56 -11.06
CA GLN A 409 -6.50 13.67 -9.69
C GLN A 409 -5.14 12.97 -9.50
N SER A 410 -4.94 11.82 -10.15
CA SER A 410 -3.67 11.10 -10.18
C SER A 410 -2.50 11.98 -10.64
N LEU A 411 -2.70 12.80 -11.68
CA LEU A 411 -1.69 13.75 -12.14
C LEU A 411 -1.35 14.78 -11.08
N ALA A 412 -2.35 15.38 -10.42
CA ALA A 412 -2.12 16.38 -9.37
C ALA A 412 -1.27 15.83 -8.22
N LEU A 413 -1.48 14.56 -7.88
CA LEU A 413 -0.81 13.89 -6.76
C LEU A 413 0.47 13.15 -7.16
N SER A 414 0.80 13.11 -8.47
CA SER A 414 2.02 12.46 -8.95
C SER A 414 3.28 13.21 -8.53
N ILE A 415 4.31 12.47 -8.16
CA ILE A 415 5.65 13.02 -7.91
C ILE A 415 6.27 13.63 -9.18
N ASP A 416 5.80 13.23 -10.35
CA ASP A 416 6.27 13.71 -11.65
C ASP A 416 5.40 14.80 -12.27
N LEU A 417 4.47 15.37 -11.52
CA LEU A 417 3.73 16.56 -11.97
C LEU A 417 4.70 17.72 -12.25
N SER A 418 4.59 18.33 -13.42
CA SER A 418 5.25 19.60 -13.74
C SER A 418 4.41 20.78 -13.21
N ARG A 419 4.60 21.10 -11.92
CA ARG A 419 3.77 22.12 -11.22
C ARG A 419 3.77 23.50 -11.88
N GLN A 420 4.89 23.87 -12.50
CA GLN A 420 5.09 25.21 -13.09
C GLN A 420 4.19 25.48 -14.31
N THR A 421 3.66 24.43 -14.91
CA THR A 421 2.74 24.53 -16.07
C THR A 421 1.38 25.10 -15.70
N PHE A 422 0.98 24.96 -14.44
CA PHE A 422 -0.35 25.32 -13.99
C PHE A 422 -0.32 26.50 -13.02
N PRO A 423 -1.28 27.46 -13.10
CA PRO A 423 -1.51 28.40 -12.02
C PRO A 423 -1.73 27.63 -10.70
N GLN A 424 -1.15 28.14 -9.63
CA GLN A 424 -1.26 27.52 -8.30
C GLN A 424 -1.98 28.47 -7.35
N VAL A 425 -2.87 27.94 -6.53
CA VAL A 425 -3.55 28.69 -5.46
C VAL A 425 -3.39 27.93 -4.15
N GLU A 426 -2.77 28.58 -3.18
CA GLU A 426 -2.61 28.07 -1.82
C GLU A 426 -3.91 28.24 -1.05
N LEU A 427 -4.40 27.16 -0.47
CA LEU A 427 -5.60 27.14 0.36
C LEU A 427 -5.24 27.21 1.85
N ASN A 428 -6.00 27.96 2.62
CA ASN A 428 -5.98 27.83 4.07
C ASN A 428 -6.65 26.51 4.50
N TYR A 429 -6.57 26.15 5.76
CA TYR A 429 -7.11 24.88 6.28
C TYR A 429 -8.62 24.70 6.00
N ALA A 430 -9.42 25.76 6.26
CA ALA A 430 -10.86 25.71 6.05
C ALA A 430 -11.24 25.49 4.58
N ASP A 431 -10.56 26.17 3.65
CA ASP A 431 -10.80 26.02 2.21
C ASP A 431 -10.24 24.70 1.67
N ALA A 432 -9.13 24.18 2.23
CA ALA A 432 -8.63 22.86 1.92
C ALA A 432 -9.65 21.76 2.29
N LEU A 433 -10.28 21.87 3.47
CA LEU A 433 -11.35 20.96 3.86
C LEU A 433 -12.61 21.09 2.98
N ARG A 434 -13.00 22.32 2.59
CA ARG A 434 -14.10 22.54 1.62
C ARG A 434 -13.77 21.86 0.29
N TYR A 435 -12.54 22.04 -0.21
CA TYR A 435 -12.08 21.38 -1.42
C TYR A 435 -12.20 19.86 -1.32
N LEU A 436 -11.70 19.24 -0.25
CA LEU A 436 -11.75 17.79 -0.01
C LEU A 436 -13.17 17.26 0.23
N ARG A 437 -14.11 18.12 0.63
CA ARG A 437 -15.55 17.83 0.74
C ARG A 437 -16.29 18.03 -0.59
N LYS A 438 -15.57 18.47 -1.63
CA LYS A 438 -16.15 18.81 -2.95
C LYS A 438 -17.14 19.96 -2.89
N GLU A 439 -16.92 20.87 -1.99
CA GLU A 439 -17.65 22.15 -1.87
C GLU A 439 -16.97 23.22 -2.74
N ALA A 440 -17.66 24.33 -2.95
CA ALA A 440 -17.10 25.45 -3.69
C ALA A 440 -15.99 26.15 -2.86
N VAL A 441 -14.89 26.45 -3.54
CA VAL A 441 -13.79 27.25 -3.01
C VAL A 441 -13.67 28.54 -3.83
N ASN A 442 -13.48 29.67 -3.17
CA ASN A 442 -13.25 30.94 -3.83
C ASN A 442 -11.77 31.07 -4.18
N LEU A 443 -11.48 31.26 -5.46
CA LEU A 443 -10.14 31.57 -5.92
C LEU A 443 -9.93 33.10 -5.89
N PRO A 444 -8.68 33.59 -5.74
CA PRO A 444 -8.35 35.01 -5.93
C PRO A 444 -8.83 35.55 -7.27
N GLU A 445 -9.24 36.83 -7.32
CA GLU A 445 -9.82 37.45 -8.53
C GLU A 445 -8.87 37.47 -9.73
N ASP A 446 -7.56 37.55 -9.48
CA ASP A 446 -6.49 37.56 -10.48
C ASP A 446 -6.11 36.15 -10.99
N THR A 447 -6.74 35.09 -10.46
CA THR A 447 -6.46 33.72 -10.87
C THR A 447 -6.81 33.51 -12.35
N PRO A 448 -5.88 33.04 -13.19
CA PRO A 448 -6.16 32.79 -14.61
C PRO A 448 -7.30 31.78 -14.83
N ARG A 449 -8.07 31.95 -15.93
CA ARG A 449 -9.08 30.96 -16.34
C ARG A 449 -8.42 29.67 -16.80
N GLY A 450 -9.05 28.55 -16.53
CA GLY A 450 -8.55 27.22 -16.90
C GLY A 450 -8.38 26.32 -15.70
N TYR A 451 -7.49 25.34 -15.82
CA TYR A 451 -7.18 24.43 -14.73
C TYR A 451 -6.17 25.07 -13.77
N VAL A 452 -6.47 25.01 -12.50
CA VAL A 452 -5.69 25.58 -11.39
C VAL A 452 -5.34 24.45 -10.43
N LEU A 453 -4.08 24.33 -10.09
CA LEU A 453 -3.62 23.41 -9.07
C LEU A 453 -3.83 24.05 -7.70
N VAL A 454 -4.67 23.44 -6.87
CA VAL A 454 -4.83 23.90 -5.48
C VAL A 454 -3.84 23.18 -4.58
N THR A 455 -3.23 23.93 -3.66
CA THR A 455 -2.21 23.46 -2.75
C THR A 455 -2.59 23.76 -1.30
N TYR A 456 -2.01 23.01 -0.37
CA TYR A 456 -2.09 23.26 1.05
C TYR A 456 -0.72 23.05 1.67
N ARG A 457 -0.18 24.05 2.37
CA ARG A 457 1.21 24.10 2.85
C ARG A 457 2.23 23.80 1.72
N GLY A 458 1.96 24.34 0.52
CA GLY A 458 2.76 24.13 -0.68
C GLY A 458 2.64 22.74 -1.32
N ILE A 459 1.79 21.84 -0.79
CA ILE A 459 1.59 20.47 -1.28
C ILE A 459 0.33 20.42 -2.16
N PRO A 460 0.39 19.84 -3.37
CA PRO A 460 -0.78 19.68 -4.24
C PRO A 460 -1.89 18.84 -3.60
N LEU A 461 -3.13 19.36 -3.66
CA LEU A 461 -4.34 18.64 -3.28
C LEU A 461 -5.15 18.16 -4.49
N GLY A 462 -5.11 18.89 -5.61
CA GLY A 462 -5.84 18.54 -6.81
C GLY A 462 -6.20 19.75 -7.68
N TRP A 463 -7.29 19.67 -8.43
CA TRP A 463 -7.65 20.62 -9.48
C TRP A 463 -8.94 21.37 -9.20
N GLU A 464 -8.90 22.68 -9.47
CA GLU A 464 -10.06 23.51 -9.70
C GLU A 464 -10.11 23.93 -11.17
N LYS A 465 -11.30 24.10 -11.73
CA LYS A 465 -11.48 24.72 -13.07
C LYS A 465 -12.07 26.12 -12.91
N ASN A 466 -11.23 27.14 -13.02
CA ASN A 466 -11.67 28.53 -13.02
C ASN A 466 -12.37 28.88 -14.33
N ILE A 467 -13.65 29.25 -14.28
CA ILE A 467 -14.44 29.70 -15.43
C ILE A 467 -14.68 31.21 -15.40
N GLY A 468 -14.07 31.93 -14.47
CA GLY A 468 -14.05 33.39 -14.32
C GLY A 468 -15.00 33.92 -13.24
N ASN A 469 -16.26 33.55 -13.25
CA ASN A 469 -17.23 33.94 -12.22
C ASN A 469 -17.36 32.95 -11.06
N ARG A 470 -16.78 31.75 -11.21
CA ARG A 470 -16.70 30.70 -10.20
C ARG A 470 -15.62 29.69 -10.56
N ALA A 471 -15.23 28.85 -9.62
CA ALA A 471 -14.42 27.68 -9.85
C ALA A 471 -15.24 26.39 -9.67
N ASN A 472 -14.93 25.38 -10.45
CA ASN A 472 -15.53 24.06 -10.33
C ASN A 472 -14.51 23.11 -9.69
N ASN A 473 -14.86 22.59 -8.53
CA ASN A 473 -14.06 21.62 -7.80
C ASN A 473 -14.01 20.29 -8.55
N LEU A 474 -12.82 19.86 -8.99
CA LEU A 474 -12.63 18.60 -9.72
C LEU A 474 -12.21 17.43 -8.84
N TYR A 475 -12.15 17.60 -7.52
CA TYR A 475 -11.85 16.49 -6.59
C TYR A 475 -12.78 15.29 -6.85
N PRO A 476 -12.31 14.04 -6.85
CA PRO A 476 -13.15 12.87 -7.11
C PRO A 476 -14.33 12.76 -6.13
N GLN A 477 -15.51 12.46 -6.63
CA GLN A 477 -16.73 12.38 -5.83
C GLN A 477 -16.65 11.24 -4.79
N GLU A 478 -15.99 10.16 -5.18
CA GLU A 478 -15.81 8.95 -4.38
C GLU A 478 -14.87 9.18 -3.18
N TRP A 479 -13.89 10.09 -3.33
CA TRP A 479 -12.85 10.37 -2.34
C TRP A 479 -13.24 11.44 -1.33
N LYS A 480 -14.37 12.12 -1.55
CA LYS A 480 -14.77 13.25 -0.71
C LYS A 480 -14.97 12.88 0.75
N ILE A 481 -14.58 13.76 1.64
CA ILE A 481 -14.88 13.67 3.06
C ILE A 481 -16.40 13.77 3.25
N LYS A 482 -16.99 12.76 3.90
CA LYS A 482 -18.44 12.65 4.09
C LYS A 482 -18.91 13.18 5.47
N SER A 483 -17.99 13.31 6.42
CA SER A 483 -18.31 13.76 7.78
C SER A 483 -18.82 15.19 7.79
N SER A 484 -19.86 15.44 8.62
CA SER A 484 -20.45 16.77 8.81
C SER A 484 -19.75 17.58 9.91
N HIS A 485 -19.05 16.91 10.84
CA HIS A 485 -18.34 17.56 11.95
C HIS A 485 -16.95 17.95 11.51
N VAL A 486 -16.79 19.18 11.03
CA VAL A 486 -15.51 19.70 10.56
C VAL A 486 -14.83 20.44 11.71
N PRO A 487 -13.58 20.09 12.07
CA PRO A 487 -12.85 20.81 13.10
C PRO A 487 -12.49 22.23 12.62
N GLU A 488 -12.54 23.18 13.54
CA GLU A 488 -12.18 24.58 13.26
C GLU A 488 -10.66 24.79 13.27
N THR A 489 -9.93 23.96 14.01
CA THR A 489 -8.49 24.10 14.23
C THR A 489 -7.70 23.12 13.39
N ASP A 490 -6.70 23.64 12.68
CA ASP A 490 -5.69 22.82 12.01
C ASP A 490 -4.77 22.16 13.03
N LYS A 491 -4.79 20.81 13.05
CA LYS A 491 -3.89 19.99 13.87
C LYS A 491 -3.17 19.00 12.97
N PRO A 492 -2.10 19.44 12.31
CA PRO A 492 -1.36 18.59 11.40
C PRO A 492 -0.68 17.45 12.18
N VAL A 493 -0.56 16.29 11.54
CA VAL A 493 0.16 15.13 12.10
C VAL A 493 1.66 15.29 11.90
N ILE A 494 2.07 15.90 10.81
CA ILE A 494 3.47 16.16 10.45
C ILE A 494 3.68 17.63 10.11
N THR A 495 4.91 18.09 10.33
CA THR A 495 5.34 19.46 10.02
C THR A 495 6.80 19.46 9.51
N TRP A 496 7.28 20.57 8.93
CA TRP A 496 8.64 20.75 8.41
C TRP A 496 9.10 22.19 8.52
#